data_16c94c28ecdbe85d45b599a8ee57f27a
#
_entry.id   16c94c28ecdbe85d45b599a8ee57f27a
#
_cell.length_a   1.000
_cell.length_b   1.000
_cell.length_c   1.000
_cell.angle_alpha   90.00
_cell.angle_beta   90.00
_cell.angle_gamma   90.00
#
_symmetry.space_group_name_H-M   'P 1'
#
loop_
_entity.id
_entity.type
_entity.pdbx_description
1 polymer ?
#
loop_
_entity_poly.entity_id
_entity_poly.type
_entity_poly.pdbx_seq_one_letter_code
_entity_poly.pdbx_strand_id
1 'polypeptide(L)'
;FSWKGDAVPERLAWDGKDDAGADAAEGVYAYAIECVDQAGNAVRRVVKNITLTRQYETADISASLDCFSVPLHKEMKFFLALSKTEGLEEWRVTIARPDGKPVREFSGTSFENLIAWDGTDSGGARPGNGTYFYAMRARFASGNTPASFAKEFVMDGTAPDISLRLGPVPFSPDGDGENDMLTLRPRLDDDSGIAEWRITVLGPAQEVFKEFRGKGAPAREIVWDGLNEKGEMPESAVDYFVDFQATDLAGNRAKIERRKLPVDVLVMVTERGLKIRISNIEFAFDSAELTPNARPVLNRVVDILDKYLNYSVLVEGHTDDTGDEEYNIRLSEDRAKSVMEYLADKGVDRKRLAFRGMGETAPFLPNTSVDNQRRNRRVEFILKKKDSHD
;
A
#
# COMPACT_ATOMS: atom_id res chain seq x y z
N PHE A 1 66.86 13.27 -1.83
CA PHE A 1 66.90 13.89 -3.17
C PHE A 1 67.64 15.21 -3.09
N SER A 2 68.61 15.41 -3.99
CA SER A 2 69.37 16.68 -4.16
C SER A 2 69.34 17.11 -5.61
N TRP A 3 69.18 18.41 -5.83
CA TRP A 3 69.33 19.05 -7.16
C TRP A 3 70.45 20.08 -7.15
N LYS A 4 71.24 20.13 -8.16
CA LYS A 4 72.31 21.12 -8.34
C LYS A 4 72.26 21.73 -9.75
N GLY A 5 72.41 23.04 -9.85
CA GLY A 5 72.42 23.77 -11.11
C GLY A 5 73.02 25.14 -10.96
N ASP A 6 73.44 25.75 -12.11
CA ASP A 6 74.09 27.05 -12.13
C ASP A 6 73.08 28.23 -12.08
N ALA A 7 71.79 27.97 -12.09
CA ALA A 7 70.74 28.96 -11.94
C ALA A 7 69.59 28.42 -11.11
N VAL A 8 68.85 29.29 -10.40
CA VAL A 8 67.68 28.90 -9.64
C VAL A 8 66.52 28.67 -10.62
N PRO A 9 65.94 27.46 -10.69
CA PRO A 9 64.83 27.20 -11.59
C PRO A 9 63.55 27.92 -11.07
N GLU A 10 62.61 28.28 -11.96
CA GLU A 10 61.33 28.86 -11.62
C GLU A 10 60.50 27.90 -10.81
N ARG A 11 60.66 26.57 -11.05
CA ARG A 11 59.92 25.52 -10.35
C ARG A 11 60.80 24.28 -10.18
N LEU A 12 60.84 23.74 -8.97
CA LEU A 12 61.40 22.46 -8.62
C LEU A 12 60.28 21.50 -8.18
N ALA A 13 60.25 20.31 -8.79
CA ALA A 13 59.31 19.27 -8.43
C ALA A 13 60.04 18.03 -7.89
N TRP A 14 59.55 17.45 -6.81
CA TRP A 14 60.02 16.18 -6.29
C TRP A 14 58.94 15.14 -6.49
N ASP A 15 59.28 14.00 -7.05
CA ASP A 15 58.38 12.88 -7.34
C ASP A 15 58.22 11.87 -6.19
N GLY A 16 58.76 12.18 -5.02
CA GLY A 16 58.70 11.33 -3.83
C GLY A 16 59.79 10.24 -3.84
N LYS A 17 60.80 10.29 -4.73
CA LYS A 17 61.92 9.35 -4.79
C LYS A 17 63.21 9.94 -4.26
N ASP A 18 64.10 9.06 -3.82
CA ASP A 18 65.49 9.41 -3.46
C ASP A 18 66.39 9.50 -4.70
N ASP A 19 67.66 9.83 -4.47
CA ASP A 19 68.67 9.96 -5.56
C ASP A 19 69.01 8.61 -6.25
N ALA A 20 68.65 7.48 -5.65
CA ALA A 20 68.77 6.13 -6.20
C ALA A 20 67.54 5.69 -7.00
N GLY A 21 66.49 6.53 -7.05
CA GLY A 21 65.22 6.23 -7.69
C GLY A 21 64.30 5.35 -6.85
N ALA A 22 64.65 5.07 -5.60
CA ALA A 22 63.80 4.32 -4.68
C ALA A 22 62.77 5.28 -4.02
N ASP A 23 61.60 4.76 -3.69
CA ASP A 23 60.56 5.53 -3.02
C ASP A 23 61.02 5.97 -1.64
N ALA A 24 60.97 7.27 -1.34
CA ALA A 24 61.23 7.80 -0.01
C ALA A 24 60.24 7.26 1.03
N ALA A 25 60.65 7.01 2.26
CA ALA A 25 59.77 6.55 3.32
C ALA A 25 58.67 7.58 3.64
N GLU A 26 57.53 7.14 4.12
CA GLU A 26 56.51 8.07 4.65
C GLU A 26 57.09 8.84 5.87
N GLY A 27 56.78 10.11 5.97
CA GLY A 27 57.28 10.94 7.07
C GLY A 27 57.24 12.43 6.80
N VAL A 28 57.81 13.17 7.71
CA VAL A 28 57.93 14.64 7.61
C VAL A 28 59.29 15.01 7.09
N TYR A 29 59.34 15.72 6.00
CA TYR A 29 60.52 16.15 5.28
C TYR A 29 60.71 17.67 5.40
N ALA A 30 61.87 18.09 5.06
CA ALA A 30 62.20 19.51 4.87
C ALA A 30 63.06 19.63 3.57
N TYR A 31 62.87 20.69 2.84
CA TYR A 31 63.83 21.02 1.79
C TYR A 31 64.63 22.27 2.16
N ALA A 32 65.86 22.33 1.74
CA ALA A 32 66.71 23.47 1.86
C ALA A 32 67.19 23.93 0.46
N ILE A 33 67.10 25.22 0.22
CA ILE A 33 67.74 25.85 -0.92
C ILE A 33 68.98 26.58 -0.42
N GLU A 34 70.10 26.29 -1.02
CA GLU A 34 71.33 26.96 -0.73
C GLU A 34 71.91 27.54 -2.09
N CYS A 35 72.13 28.83 -2.10
CA CYS A 35 72.66 29.54 -3.28
C CYS A 35 73.96 30.23 -2.85
N VAL A 36 74.97 30.09 -3.68
CA VAL A 36 76.22 30.72 -3.51
C VAL A 36 76.50 31.63 -4.74
N ASP A 37 76.86 32.93 -4.52
CA ASP A 37 77.17 33.83 -5.59
C ASP A 37 78.64 33.68 -6.06
N GLN A 38 79.01 34.35 -7.14
CA GLN A 38 80.35 34.29 -7.67
C GLN A 38 81.42 34.87 -6.70
N ALA A 39 81.03 35.65 -5.70
CA ALA A 39 81.92 36.23 -4.67
C ALA A 39 82.02 35.29 -3.44
N GLY A 40 81.32 34.14 -3.42
CA GLY A 40 81.32 33.16 -2.35
C GLY A 40 80.32 33.45 -1.20
N ASN A 41 79.41 34.40 -1.33
CA ASN A 41 78.37 34.63 -0.37
C ASN A 41 77.28 33.57 -0.47
N ALA A 42 76.92 32.94 0.63
CA ALA A 42 75.93 31.86 0.67
C ALA A 42 74.61 32.31 1.40
N VAL A 43 73.49 31.96 0.78
CA VAL A 43 72.13 32.09 1.43
C VAL A 43 71.50 30.73 1.45
N ARG A 44 70.98 30.38 2.66
CA ARG A 44 70.26 29.13 2.84
C ARG A 44 68.86 29.42 3.36
N ARG A 45 67.84 28.84 2.72
CA ARG A 45 66.44 28.83 3.17
C ARG A 45 66.01 27.40 3.38
N VAL A 46 65.25 27.16 4.48
CA VAL A 46 64.71 25.84 4.81
C VAL A 46 63.20 25.94 4.95
N VAL A 47 62.48 25.12 4.27
CA VAL A 47 61.04 24.90 4.41
C VAL A 47 60.85 23.54 5.09
N LYS A 48 60.15 23.54 6.19
CA LYS A 48 59.92 22.35 7.05
C LYS A 48 58.49 21.91 6.94
N ASN A 49 58.18 20.74 7.51
CA ASN A 49 56.82 20.17 7.64
C ASN A 49 56.15 19.79 6.30
N ILE A 50 56.91 19.24 5.39
CA ILE A 50 56.38 18.63 4.15
C ILE A 50 56.08 17.17 4.49
N THR A 51 54.82 16.81 4.55
CA THR A 51 54.42 15.44 4.83
C THR A 51 54.33 14.62 3.54
N LEU A 52 55.10 13.51 3.50
CA LEU A 52 54.98 12.50 2.45
C LEU A 52 54.14 11.34 3.02
N THR A 53 52.98 11.09 2.43
CA THR A 53 52.15 9.93 2.77
C THR A 53 51.66 9.26 1.49
N ARG A 54 51.54 7.92 1.52
CA ARG A 54 50.99 7.08 0.45
C ARG A 54 49.63 6.50 0.87
N GLN A 55 49.26 6.72 2.11
CA GLN A 55 47.94 6.36 2.62
C GLN A 55 46.95 7.46 2.25
N TYR A 56 45.95 7.10 1.43
CA TYR A 56 44.87 8.01 1.07
C TYR A 56 43.75 7.84 2.09
N GLU A 57 43.34 8.94 2.70
CA GLU A 57 42.16 9.00 3.48
C GLU A 57 40.94 8.78 2.58
N THR A 58 39.96 8.05 3.08
CA THR A 58 38.68 7.83 2.40
C THR A 58 37.53 8.41 3.19
N ALA A 59 36.48 8.81 2.48
CA ALA A 59 35.23 9.30 3.04
C ALA A 59 34.08 8.51 2.45
N ASP A 60 33.12 8.15 3.28
CA ASP A 60 31.83 7.56 2.87
C ASP A 60 30.69 8.15 3.69
N ILE A 61 29.47 8.07 3.15
CA ILE A 61 28.24 8.56 3.78
C ILE A 61 27.09 7.63 3.39
N SER A 62 26.19 7.37 4.33
CA SER A 62 24.94 6.67 4.08
C SER A 62 23.79 7.38 4.76
N ALA A 63 22.58 7.20 4.22
CA ALA A 63 21.36 7.74 4.77
C ALA A 63 20.56 6.65 5.52
N SER A 64 19.73 7.05 6.47
CA SER A 64 18.84 6.14 7.22
C SER A 64 17.63 5.70 6.42
N LEU A 65 17.26 6.42 5.37
CA LEU A 65 16.08 6.21 4.54
C LEU A 65 16.43 6.46 3.07
N ASP A 66 15.86 5.65 2.18
CA ASP A 66 15.91 5.86 0.73
C ASP A 66 14.77 6.77 0.25
N CYS A 67 13.66 6.81 1.00
CA CYS A 67 12.53 7.71 0.78
C CYS A 67 12.21 8.46 2.08
N PHE A 68 12.06 9.78 2.00
CA PHE A 68 11.87 10.65 3.16
C PHE A 68 10.59 11.49 3.01
N SER A 69 9.64 11.29 3.92
CA SER A 69 8.41 12.09 4.02
C SER A 69 8.49 13.07 5.19
N VAL A 70 8.61 14.35 4.91
CA VAL A 70 8.65 15.39 5.96
C VAL A 70 7.41 15.38 6.88
N PRO A 71 6.16 15.12 6.40
CA PRO A 71 5.01 14.97 7.28
C PRO A 71 5.08 13.80 8.27
N LEU A 72 5.79 12.72 7.91
CA LEU A 72 5.85 11.49 8.70
C LEU A 72 7.13 11.35 9.52
N HIS A 73 8.25 11.82 8.99
CA HIS A 73 9.57 11.69 9.60
C HIS A 73 10.02 13.03 10.19
N LYS A 74 10.48 13.01 11.44
CA LYS A 74 11.02 14.22 12.09
C LYS A 74 12.35 14.64 11.50
N GLU A 75 13.17 13.65 11.12
CA GLU A 75 14.54 13.86 10.63
C GLU A 75 15.00 12.68 9.79
N MET A 76 15.91 12.95 8.87
CA MET A 76 16.71 11.98 8.14
C MET A 76 18.12 11.98 8.74
N LYS A 77 18.65 10.80 9.04
CA LYS A 77 20.00 10.66 9.59
C LYS A 77 20.99 10.29 8.50
N PHE A 78 22.14 10.97 8.50
CA PHE A 78 23.26 10.62 7.66
C PHE A 78 24.41 10.12 8.54
N PHE A 79 24.91 8.93 8.20
CA PHE A 79 26.03 8.30 8.89
C PHE A 79 27.30 8.56 8.09
N LEU A 80 28.26 9.23 8.71
CA LEU A 80 29.52 9.66 8.10
C LEU A 80 30.64 8.71 8.52
N ALA A 81 31.49 8.36 7.59
CA ALA A 81 32.68 7.55 7.86
C ALA A 81 33.92 8.19 7.21
N LEU A 82 35.00 8.25 7.97
CA LEU A 82 36.34 8.60 7.52
C LEU A 82 37.28 7.46 7.90
N SER A 83 38.27 7.15 7.03
CA SER A 83 39.28 6.13 7.34
C SER A 83 40.15 6.49 8.55
N LYS A 84 40.32 7.79 8.83
CA LYS A 84 40.93 8.35 10.06
C LYS A 84 40.38 9.76 10.30
N THR A 85 40.55 10.27 11.51
CA THR A 85 40.17 11.63 11.90
C THR A 85 41.37 12.50 12.28
N GLU A 86 42.53 11.90 12.48
CA GLU A 86 43.77 12.65 12.76
C GLU A 86 44.17 13.51 11.59
N GLY A 87 44.46 14.78 11.81
CA GLY A 87 44.80 15.75 10.79
C GLY A 87 43.62 16.27 9.96
N LEU A 88 42.38 15.95 10.36
CA LEU A 88 41.18 16.53 9.75
C LEU A 88 41.14 18.04 9.98
N GLU A 89 41.01 18.84 8.94
CA GLU A 89 40.83 20.29 9.02
C GLU A 89 39.36 20.69 8.86
N GLU A 90 38.64 20.03 7.95
CA GLU A 90 37.24 20.32 7.66
C GLU A 90 36.57 19.10 7.04
N TRP A 91 35.32 18.88 7.40
CA TRP A 91 34.41 18.01 6.65
C TRP A 91 33.19 18.80 6.22
N ARG A 92 32.55 18.39 5.12
CA ARG A 92 31.35 18.98 4.59
C ARG A 92 30.45 17.91 3.98
N VAL A 93 29.16 17.96 4.30
CA VAL A 93 28.09 17.18 3.66
C VAL A 93 27.20 18.15 2.91
N THR A 94 26.95 17.86 1.65
CA THR A 94 26.05 18.66 0.79
C THR A 94 24.88 17.80 0.37
N ILE A 95 23.68 18.30 0.60
CA ILE A 95 22.42 17.79 0.03
C ILE A 95 22.05 18.72 -1.11
N ALA A 96 21.86 18.17 -2.32
CA ALA A 96 21.65 18.96 -3.53
C ALA A 96 20.53 18.39 -4.40
N ARG A 97 19.97 19.23 -5.25
CA ARG A 97 19.05 18.84 -6.34
C ARG A 97 19.80 18.18 -7.50
N PRO A 98 19.10 17.53 -8.44
CA PRO A 98 19.72 16.93 -9.62
C PRO A 98 20.50 17.92 -10.49
N ASP A 99 20.14 19.20 -10.47
CA ASP A 99 20.87 20.28 -11.17
C ASP A 99 22.16 20.73 -10.45
N GLY A 100 22.51 20.08 -9.33
CA GLY A 100 23.67 20.36 -8.52
C GLY A 100 23.51 21.55 -7.56
N LYS A 101 22.37 22.21 -7.52
CA LYS A 101 22.12 23.30 -6.56
C LYS A 101 22.00 22.77 -5.14
N PRO A 102 22.84 23.27 -4.20
CA PRO A 102 22.76 22.86 -2.82
C PRO A 102 21.41 23.28 -2.19
N VAL A 103 20.84 22.38 -1.42
CA VAL A 103 19.64 22.58 -0.61
C VAL A 103 20.03 22.79 0.85
N ARG A 104 20.95 21.95 1.35
CA ARG A 104 21.45 22.01 2.72
C ARG A 104 22.91 21.62 2.76
N GLU A 105 23.69 22.33 3.56
CA GLU A 105 25.07 21.97 3.85
C GLU A 105 25.28 21.85 5.35
N PHE A 106 26.10 20.87 5.73
CA PHE A 106 26.62 20.69 7.09
C PHE A 106 28.13 20.65 6.99
N SER A 107 28.82 21.27 7.94
CA SER A 107 30.28 21.28 7.98
C SER A 107 30.80 21.42 9.41
N GLY A 108 31.99 20.94 9.63
CA GLY A 108 32.66 21.06 10.93
C GLY A 108 34.17 20.84 10.81
N THR A 109 34.89 21.20 11.87
CA THR A 109 36.34 20.96 12.03
C THR A 109 36.60 19.78 12.96
N SER A 110 35.61 19.41 13.79
CA SER A 110 35.61 18.20 14.62
C SER A 110 34.72 17.16 13.92
N PHE A 111 35.18 15.91 13.81
CA PHE A 111 34.44 14.88 13.13
C PHE A 111 33.20 14.46 13.92
N GLU A 112 32.04 14.49 13.26
CA GLU A 112 30.78 13.93 13.70
C GLU A 112 30.43 12.76 12.79
N ASN A 113 30.18 11.59 13.37
CA ASN A 113 29.81 10.40 12.61
C ASN A 113 28.32 10.32 12.26
N LEU A 114 27.52 11.26 12.77
CA LEU A 114 26.07 11.33 12.58
C LEU A 114 25.63 12.78 12.49
N ILE A 115 24.89 13.11 11.42
CA ILE A 115 24.15 14.36 11.31
C ILE A 115 22.67 14.06 11.07
N ALA A 116 21.81 14.94 11.59
CA ALA A 116 20.35 14.88 11.40
C ALA A 116 19.89 16.05 10.55
N TRP A 117 19.06 15.79 9.59
CA TRP A 117 18.42 16.78 8.72
C TRP A 117 16.91 16.73 8.88
N ASP A 118 16.32 17.87 9.18
CA ASP A 118 14.88 18.05 9.41
C ASP A 118 14.04 18.19 8.11
N GLY A 119 14.67 18.05 6.95
CA GLY A 119 14.03 18.21 5.65
C GLY A 119 13.85 19.66 5.21
N THR A 120 14.55 20.62 5.83
CA THR A 120 14.50 22.04 5.42
C THR A 120 15.74 22.44 4.65
N ASP A 121 15.61 23.43 3.75
CA ASP A 121 16.75 24.07 3.09
C ASP A 121 17.52 25.02 4.04
N SER A 122 18.58 25.67 3.54
CA SER A 122 19.36 26.61 4.32
C SER A 122 18.59 27.88 4.77
N GLY A 123 17.45 28.16 4.16
CA GLY A 123 16.52 29.24 4.50
C GLY A 123 15.40 28.82 5.48
N GLY A 124 15.34 27.54 5.86
CA GLY A 124 14.29 26.97 6.69
C GLY A 124 13.01 26.62 5.93
N ALA A 125 13.00 26.73 4.60
CA ALA A 125 11.87 26.33 3.77
C ALA A 125 11.94 24.82 3.46
N ARG A 126 10.77 24.19 3.23
CA ARG A 126 10.68 22.80 2.80
C ARG A 126 10.92 22.71 1.29
N PRO A 127 11.96 21.98 0.83
CA PRO A 127 12.13 21.68 -0.58
C PRO A 127 10.93 20.88 -1.12
N GLY A 128 10.68 20.94 -2.42
CA GLY A 128 9.62 20.17 -3.06
C GLY A 128 9.92 18.67 -3.11
N ASN A 129 8.90 17.86 -3.43
CA ASN A 129 9.09 16.44 -3.73
C ASN A 129 10.07 16.24 -4.90
N GLY A 130 10.75 15.10 -4.91
CA GLY A 130 11.66 14.71 -5.97
C GLY A 130 12.95 14.06 -5.47
N THR A 131 13.84 13.71 -6.40
CA THR A 131 15.14 13.11 -6.11
C THR A 131 16.13 14.16 -5.63
N TYR A 132 16.89 13.81 -4.59
CA TYR A 132 17.99 14.59 -4.03
C TYR A 132 19.23 13.73 -3.94
N PHE A 133 20.39 14.40 -4.00
CA PHE A 133 21.69 13.75 -3.89
C PHE A 133 22.40 14.23 -2.63
N TYR A 134 23.16 13.36 -2.01
CA TYR A 134 24.00 13.70 -0.87
C TYR A 134 25.40 13.14 -1.05
N ALA A 135 26.40 13.92 -0.64
CA ALA A 135 27.80 13.55 -0.68
C ALA A 135 28.58 14.20 0.45
N MET A 136 29.66 13.55 0.86
CA MET A 136 30.60 14.05 1.85
C MET A 136 31.93 14.37 1.20
N ARG A 137 32.57 15.43 1.65
CA ARG A 137 33.99 15.75 1.39
C ARG A 137 34.70 16.08 2.70
N ALA A 138 35.99 15.78 2.76
CA ALA A 138 36.82 16.18 3.87
C ALA A 138 38.13 16.77 3.36
N ARG A 139 38.79 17.56 4.18
CA ARG A 139 40.11 18.10 3.92
C ARG A 139 41.04 17.82 5.10
N PHE A 140 42.21 17.32 4.81
CA PHE A 140 43.22 16.97 5.80
C PHE A 140 44.45 17.87 5.70
N ALA A 141 45.17 18.05 6.80
CA ALA A 141 46.43 18.79 6.86
C ALA A 141 47.53 18.19 5.94
N SER A 142 47.38 16.92 5.57
CA SER A 142 48.21 16.26 4.54
C SER A 142 48.01 16.82 3.12
N GLY A 143 46.95 17.62 2.93
CA GLY A 143 46.53 18.11 1.60
C GLY A 143 45.53 17.16 0.91
N ASN A 144 45.25 15.98 1.45
CA ASN A 144 44.28 15.04 0.88
C ASN A 144 42.84 15.58 1.08
N THR A 145 42.03 15.37 0.05
CA THR A 145 40.65 15.81 -0.01
C THR A 145 39.69 14.65 -0.40
N PRO A 146 39.54 13.63 0.46
CA PRO A 146 38.66 12.51 0.13
C PRO A 146 37.21 12.97 -0.03
N ALA A 147 36.50 12.32 -0.93
CA ALA A 147 35.08 12.53 -1.19
C ALA A 147 34.37 11.19 -1.33
N SER A 148 33.17 11.09 -0.83
CA SER A 148 32.28 9.96 -1.10
C SER A 148 31.73 10.03 -2.53
N PHE A 149 31.24 8.92 -3.05
CA PHE A 149 30.31 8.97 -4.18
C PHE A 149 29.02 9.70 -3.78
N ALA A 150 28.43 10.40 -4.74
CA ALA A 150 27.10 10.95 -4.55
C ALA A 150 26.07 9.79 -4.53
N LYS A 151 25.24 9.78 -3.52
CA LYS A 151 24.13 8.84 -3.35
C LYS A 151 22.82 9.62 -3.40
N GLU A 152 21.72 8.95 -3.71
CA GLU A 152 20.40 9.58 -3.87
C GLU A 152 19.41 9.11 -2.82
N PHE A 153 18.38 9.93 -2.61
CA PHE A 153 17.15 9.60 -1.89
C PHE A 153 15.99 10.38 -2.50
N VAL A 154 14.77 9.93 -2.25
CA VAL A 154 13.56 10.61 -2.71
C VAL A 154 12.90 11.34 -1.54
N MET A 155 12.58 12.61 -1.73
CA MET A 155 11.65 13.33 -0.85
C MET A 155 10.24 13.21 -1.41
N ASP A 156 9.32 12.72 -0.60
CA ASP A 156 7.92 12.61 -0.98
C ASP A 156 7.01 12.78 0.23
N GLY A 157 6.30 13.89 0.29
CA GLY A 157 5.34 14.21 1.34
C GLY A 157 3.88 14.11 0.90
N THR A 158 3.60 13.54 -0.28
CA THR A 158 2.27 13.37 -0.84
C THR A 158 1.82 11.92 -0.74
N ALA A 159 0.53 11.72 -0.52
CA ALA A 159 -0.04 10.38 -0.56
C ALA A 159 -0.31 9.94 -2.01
N PRO A 160 -0.31 8.63 -2.30
CA PRO A 160 -0.63 8.11 -3.62
C PRO A 160 -1.98 8.60 -4.14
N ASP A 161 -2.07 8.93 -5.43
CA ASP A 161 -3.36 9.13 -6.11
C ASP A 161 -3.95 7.76 -6.43
N ILE A 162 -5.11 7.45 -5.83
CA ILE A 162 -5.75 6.16 -5.99
C ILE A 162 -7.16 6.28 -6.52
N SER A 163 -7.56 5.36 -7.40
CA SER A 163 -8.94 5.20 -7.81
C SER A 163 -9.27 3.73 -8.01
N LEU A 164 -10.55 3.38 -7.84
CA LEU A 164 -11.04 2.01 -8.02
C LEU A 164 -12.32 2.03 -8.84
N ARG A 165 -12.40 1.25 -9.90
CA ARG A 165 -13.64 0.99 -10.64
C ARG A 165 -14.04 -0.46 -10.42
N LEU A 166 -15.34 -0.69 -10.28
CA LEU A 166 -15.94 -2.01 -10.11
C LEU A 166 -16.92 -2.25 -11.23
N GLY A 167 -17.00 -3.44 -11.73
CA GLY A 167 -18.00 -3.82 -12.72
C GLY A 167 -17.91 -5.29 -13.14
N PRO A 168 -19.01 -5.88 -13.53
CA PRO A 168 -20.38 -5.33 -13.59
C PRO A 168 -20.99 -5.07 -12.20
N VAL A 169 -21.97 -4.17 -12.13
CA VAL A 169 -22.80 -3.94 -10.95
C VAL A 169 -24.25 -3.79 -11.41
N PRO A 170 -25.22 -4.44 -10.75
CA PRO A 170 -25.05 -5.32 -9.59
C PRO A 170 -24.23 -6.56 -9.95
N PHE A 171 -23.56 -7.13 -8.94
CA PHE A 171 -22.74 -8.33 -9.04
C PHE A 171 -23.58 -9.55 -8.69
N SER A 172 -23.52 -10.62 -9.49
CA SER A 172 -24.39 -11.81 -9.37
C SER A 172 -23.60 -13.10 -9.57
N PRO A 173 -22.81 -13.55 -8.57
CA PRO A 173 -21.96 -14.72 -8.72
C PRO A 173 -22.73 -16.03 -8.49
N ASP A 174 -23.77 -16.32 -9.26
CA ASP A 174 -24.63 -17.50 -9.10
C ASP A 174 -24.47 -18.56 -10.19
N GLY A 175 -23.62 -18.30 -11.20
CA GLY A 175 -23.24 -19.26 -12.21
C GLY A 175 -24.23 -19.35 -13.37
N ASP A 176 -25.10 -18.34 -13.57
CA ASP A 176 -26.06 -18.30 -14.67
C ASP A 176 -25.44 -17.76 -15.99
N GLY A 177 -24.21 -17.24 -15.95
CA GLY A 177 -23.49 -16.66 -17.06
C GLY A 177 -23.64 -15.13 -17.16
N GLU A 178 -24.42 -14.50 -16.31
CA GLU A 178 -24.64 -13.05 -16.28
C GLU A 178 -24.04 -12.42 -15.01
N ASN A 179 -23.03 -11.57 -15.14
CA ASN A 179 -22.40 -10.84 -14.03
C ASN A 179 -21.78 -11.73 -12.93
N ASP A 180 -21.41 -12.96 -13.27
CA ASP A 180 -20.81 -13.94 -12.35
C ASP A 180 -19.40 -13.56 -11.86
N MET A 181 -18.73 -12.69 -12.59
CA MET A 181 -17.36 -12.28 -12.30
C MET A 181 -17.30 -10.76 -12.11
N LEU A 182 -16.79 -10.33 -10.96
CA LEU A 182 -16.51 -8.92 -10.71
C LEU A 182 -15.09 -8.57 -11.14
N THR A 183 -14.94 -7.55 -11.96
CA THR A 183 -13.62 -6.97 -12.26
C THR A 183 -13.39 -5.73 -11.44
N LEU A 184 -12.35 -5.76 -10.60
CA LEU A 184 -11.83 -4.61 -9.89
C LEU A 184 -10.70 -4.00 -10.71
N ARG A 185 -10.77 -2.68 -11.00
CA ARG A 185 -9.77 -1.93 -11.77
C ARG A 185 -9.16 -0.85 -10.89
N PRO A 186 -8.15 -1.22 -10.10
CA PRO A 186 -7.41 -0.25 -9.31
C PRO A 186 -6.49 0.57 -10.21
N ARG A 187 -6.37 1.87 -9.89
CA ARG A 187 -5.36 2.75 -10.44
C ARG A 187 -4.62 3.39 -9.27
N LEU A 188 -3.29 3.34 -9.34
CA LEU A 188 -2.39 3.98 -8.40
C LEU A 188 -1.35 4.75 -9.20
N ASP A 189 -1.05 5.97 -8.75
CA ASP A 189 0.01 6.81 -9.30
C ASP A 189 0.71 7.53 -8.15
N ASP A 190 2.05 7.49 -8.13
CA ASP A 190 2.86 8.06 -7.08
C ASP A 190 4.30 8.25 -7.53
N ASP A 191 4.92 9.39 -7.17
CA ASP A 191 6.27 9.77 -7.60
C ASP A 191 7.36 8.94 -6.93
N SER A 192 7.18 8.52 -5.69
CA SER A 192 8.13 7.69 -4.94
C SER A 192 7.96 6.19 -5.23
N GLY A 193 6.81 5.81 -5.77
CA GLY A 193 6.41 4.43 -6.01
C GLY A 193 5.63 3.82 -4.85
N ILE A 194 4.98 2.69 -5.11
CA ILE A 194 4.05 2.04 -4.19
C ILE A 194 4.78 0.96 -3.38
N ALA A 195 4.73 1.06 -2.05
CA ALA A 195 5.22 0.02 -1.14
C ALA A 195 4.23 -1.14 -1.04
N GLU A 196 2.97 -0.84 -0.76
CA GLU A 196 1.91 -1.84 -0.62
C GLU A 196 0.53 -1.28 -0.92
N TRP A 197 -0.39 -2.16 -1.29
CA TRP A 197 -1.79 -1.84 -1.46
C TRP A 197 -2.67 -2.96 -0.94
N ARG A 198 -3.95 -2.60 -0.63
CA ARG A 198 -4.96 -3.52 -0.13
C ARG A 198 -6.34 -3.10 -0.62
N ILE A 199 -7.10 -4.05 -1.17
CA ILE A 199 -8.52 -3.92 -1.47
C ILE A 199 -9.25 -4.89 -0.56
N THR A 200 -10.21 -4.40 0.22
CA THR A 200 -10.98 -5.20 1.17
C THR A 200 -12.46 -5.13 0.80
N VAL A 201 -13.07 -6.27 0.56
CA VAL A 201 -14.53 -6.39 0.43
C VAL A 201 -15.09 -6.67 1.82
N LEU A 202 -15.97 -5.80 2.28
CA LEU A 202 -16.63 -5.87 3.58
C LEU A 202 -18.07 -6.36 3.40
N GLY A 203 -18.45 -7.30 4.23
CA GLY A 203 -19.83 -7.79 4.32
C GLY A 203 -20.77 -6.81 5.02
N PRO A 204 -22.05 -7.15 5.13
CA PRO A 204 -23.08 -6.28 5.71
C PRO A 204 -22.85 -5.96 7.19
N ALA A 205 -22.24 -6.86 7.96
CA ALA A 205 -21.85 -6.63 9.35
C ALA A 205 -20.46 -5.99 9.50
N GLN A 206 -19.88 -5.48 8.41
CA GLN A 206 -18.53 -4.86 8.34
C GLN A 206 -17.37 -5.86 8.57
N GLU A 207 -17.65 -7.13 8.52
CA GLU A 207 -16.63 -8.18 8.54
C GLU A 207 -15.86 -8.22 7.20
N VAL A 208 -14.60 -8.64 7.24
CA VAL A 208 -13.82 -8.85 6.04
C VAL A 208 -14.34 -10.11 5.33
N PHE A 209 -14.92 -9.91 4.15
CA PHE A 209 -15.40 -11.00 3.31
C PHE A 209 -14.31 -11.50 2.37
N LYS A 210 -13.58 -10.57 1.70
CA LYS A 210 -12.47 -10.89 0.80
C LYS A 210 -11.39 -9.82 0.88
N GLU A 211 -10.14 -10.22 0.77
CA GLU A 211 -9.01 -9.30 0.74
C GLU A 211 -8.11 -9.60 -0.46
N PHE A 212 -7.72 -8.55 -1.17
CA PHE A 212 -6.68 -8.55 -2.20
C PHE A 212 -5.58 -7.61 -1.73
N ARG A 213 -4.32 -8.03 -1.83
CA ARG A 213 -3.17 -7.22 -1.40
C ARG A 213 -1.94 -7.52 -2.23
N GLY A 214 -1.03 -6.57 -2.29
CA GLY A 214 0.24 -6.75 -2.98
C GLY A 214 1.23 -5.65 -2.67
N LYS A 215 2.43 -5.80 -3.21
CA LYS A 215 3.51 -4.80 -3.19
C LYS A 215 3.69 -4.23 -4.59
N GLY A 216 4.16 -2.99 -4.67
CA GLY A 216 4.30 -2.30 -5.95
C GLY A 216 2.95 -2.01 -6.61
N ALA A 217 2.95 -1.77 -7.91
CA ALA A 217 1.73 -1.49 -8.65
C ALA A 217 0.83 -2.74 -8.75
N PRO A 218 -0.50 -2.64 -8.50
CA PRO A 218 -1.42 -3.75 -8.71
C PRO A 218 -1.57 -4.09 -10.18
N ALA A 219 -2.11 -5.29 -10.45
CA ALA A 219 -2.59 -5.62 -11.78
C ALA A 219 -3.67 -4.62 -12.22
N ARG A 220 -3.71 -4.31 -13.52
CA ARG A 220 -4.71 -3.38 -14.08
C ARG A 220 -6.15 -3.85 -13.86
N GLU A 221 -6.33 -5.16 -13.79
CA GLU A 221 -7.60 -5.82 -13.53
C GLU A 221 -7.38 -6.98 -12.57
N ILE A 222 -8.24 -7.07 -11.57
CA ILE A 222 -8.34 -8.18 -10.64
C ILE A 222 -9.74 -8.76 -10.82
N VAL A 223 -9.83 -10.00 -11.30
CA VAL A 223 -11.10 -10.68 -11.52
C VAL A 223 -11.43 -11.52 -10.30
N TRP A 224 -12.65 -11.41 -9.81
CA TRP A 224 -13.13 -12.11 -8.63
C TRP A 224 -14.45 -12.83 -8.91
N ASP A 225 -14.51 -14.09 -8.51
CA ASP A 225 -15.65 -15.00 -8.68
C ASP A 225 -16.72 -14.89 -7.58
N GLY A 226 -16.57 -13.92 -6.66
CA GLY A 226 -17.49 -13.73 -5.54
C GLY A 226 -17.21 -14.60 -4.31
N LEU A 227 -16.31 -15.56 -4.38
CA LEU A 227 -16.04 -16.44 -3.23
C LEU A 227 -15.08 -15.81 -2.22
N ASN A 228 -15.36 -15.98 -0.94
CA ASN A 228 -14.43 -15.65 0.13
C ASN A 228 -13.35 -16.73 0.27
N GLU A 229 -12.44 -16.59 1.27
CA GLU A 229 -11.35 -17.55 1.50
C GLU A 229 -11.83 -18.95 1.91
N LYS A 230 -13.10 -19.06 2.37
CA LYS A 230 -13.72 -20.34 2.75
C LYS A 230 -14.52 -20.98 1.60
N GLY A 231 -14.58 -20.33 0.44
CA GLY A 231 -15.41 -20.75 -0.69
C GLY A 231 -16.90 -20.42 -0.51
N GLU A 232 -17.24 -19.48 0.38
CA GLU A 232 -18.62 -19.07 0.62
C GLU A 232 -18.99 -17.92 -0.33
N MET A 233 -20.22 -17.98 -0.87
CA MET A 233 -20.79 -16.93 -1.72
C MET A 233 -21.28 -15.75 -0.86
N PRO A 234 -21.38 -14.53 -1.42
CA PRO A 234 -22.00 -13.41 -0.74
C PRO A 234 -23.48 -13.65 -0.47
N GLU A 235 -24.04 -12.91 0.48
CA GLU A 235 -25.48 -12.93 0.73
C GLU A 235 -26.23 -12.29 -0.44
N SER A 236 -27.29 -12.94 -0.84
CA SER A 236 -28.18 -12.51 -1.92
C SER A 236 -28.91 -11.21 -1.58
N ALA A 237 -29.00 -10.30 -2.50
CA ALA A 237 -29.70 -9.03 -2.42
C ALA A 237 -29.20 -8.11 -1.27
N VAL A 238 -27.91 -8.18 -0.96
CA VAL A 238 -27.28 -7.40 0.12
C VAL A 238 -26.18 -6.52 -0.44
N ASP A 239 -26.06 -5.30 0.06
CA ASP A 239 -24.97 -4.40 -0.28
C ASP A 239 -23.70 -4.76 0.50
N TYR A 240 -22.63 -5.01 -0.25
CA TYR A 240 -21.27 -5.10 0.25
C TYR A 240 -20.57 -3.75 0.09
N PHE A 241 -19.41 -3.59 0.69
CA PHE A 241 -18.62 -2.37 0.58
C PHE A 241 -17.18 -2.72 0.23
N VAL A 242 -16.54 -1.87 -0.54
CA VAL A 242 -15.16 -2.06 -0.93
C VAL A 242 -14.33 -0.88 -0.45
N ASP A 243 -13.31 -1.19 0.34
CA ASP A 243 -12.25 -0.27 0.74
C ASP A 243 -11.02 -0.49 -0.14
N PHE A 244 -10.32 0.59 -0.48
CA PHE A 244 -9.04 0.53 -1.18
C PHE A 244 -8.04 1.43 -0.49
N GLN A 245 -6.87 0.87 -0.14
CA GLN A 245 -5.79 1.57 0.56
C GLN A 245 -4.48 1.33 -0.17
N ALA A 246 -3.61 2.33 -0.17
CA ALA A 246 -2.25 2.22 -0.65
C ALA A 246 -1.29 3.01 0.25
N THR A 247 -0.05 2.54 0.33
CA THR A 247 1.06 3.18 1.00
C THR A 247 2.21 3.29 0.00
N ASP A 248 2.81 4.46 -0.15
CA ASP A 248 3.99 4.67 -0.99
C ASP A 248 5.29 4.23 -0.29
N LEU A 249 6.42 4.36 -0.98
CA LEU A 249 7.74 4.03 -0.42
C LEU A 249 8.20 5.02 0.66
N ALA A 250 7.65 6.22 0.71
CA ALA A 250 7.90 7.21 1.75
C ALA A 250 7.01 7.03 3.00
N GLY A 251 6.02 6.13 2.94
CA GLY A 251 5.11 5.79 4.02
C GLY A 251 3.81 6.60 4.05
N ASN A 252 3.57 7.51 3.06
CA ASN A 252 2.32 8.25 2.99
C ASN A 252 1.19 7.31 2.54
N ARG A 253 -0.04 7.58 3.02
CA ARG A 253 -1.18 6.67 2.84
C ARG A 253 -2.35 7.35 2.18
N ALA A 254 -2.96 6.64 1.22
CA ALA A 254 -4.24 7.00 0.63
C ALA A 254 -5.29 5.94 0.93
N LYS A 255 -6.56 6.35 1.01
CA LYS A 255 -7.68 5.45 1.27
C LYS A 255 -8.95 5.92 0.54
N ILE A 256 -9.63 4.97 -0.11
CA ILE A 256 -11.03 5.08 -0.56
C ILE A 256 -11.85 4.16 0.33
N GLU A 257 -12.87 4.70 0.98
CA GLU A 257 -13.68 3.95 1.92
C GLU A 257 -15.11 3.73 1.41
N ARG A 258 -15.64 2.56 1.76
CA ARG A 258 -17.07 2.23 1.67
C ARG A 258 -17.68 2.44 0.29
N ARG A 259 -16.96 2.09 -0.76
CA ARG A 259 -17.54 2.05 -2.09
C ARG A 259 -18.58 0.94 -2.15
N LYS A 260 -19.83 1.30 -2.43
CA LYS A 260 -20.92 0.35 -2.49
C LYS A 260 -20.73 -0.67 -3.61
N LEU A 261 -20.91 -1.95 -3.29
CA LEU A 261 -20.97 -3.09 -4.19
C LEU A 261 -22.31 -3.81 -3.98
N PRO A 262 -23.33 -3.49 -4.76
CA PRO A 262 -24.60 -4.19 -4.66
C PRO A 262 -24.46 -5.61 -5.21
N VAL A 263 -24.83 -6.59 -4.40
CA VAL A 263 -25.02 -7.99 -4.82
C VAL A 263 -26.47 -8.19 -5.19
N ASP A 264 -26.70 -8.82 -6.35
CA ASP A 264 -28.06 -9.07 -6.83
C ASP A 264 -28.75 -10.24 -6.12
N VAL A 265 -29.97 -10.52 -6.48
CA VAL A 265 -30.69 -11.71 -6.04
C VAL A 265 -30.06 -12.92 -6.73
N LEU A 266 -29.47 -13.82 -5.95
CA LEU A 266 -28.74 -14.98 -6.47
C LEU A 266 -29.67 -16.20 -6.62
N VAL A 267 -29.57 -16.87 -7.77
CA VAL A 267 -30.32 -18.09 -8.08
C VAL A 267 -29.39 -19.30 -8.04
N MET A 268 -29.35 -20.00 -6.95
CA MET A 268 -28.46 -21.14 -6.73
C MET A 268 -29.06 -22.46 -7.21
N VAL A 269 -28.28 -23.27 -7.89
CA VAL A 269 -28.66 -24.66 -8.22
C VAL A 269 -28.49 -25.54 -6.99
N THR A 270 -29.52 -26.29 -6.60
CA THR A 270 -29.49 -27.22 -5.46
C THR A 270 -30.12 -28.56 -5.84
N GLU A 271 -29.98 -29.57 -4.99
CA GLU A 271 -30.64 -30.89 -5.17
C GLU A 271 -32.18 -30.78 -5.17
N ARG A 272 -32.74 -29.75 -4.54
CA ARG A 272 -34.19 -29.48 -4.48
C ARG A 272 -34.71 -28.69 -5.69
N GLY A 273 -33.86 -28.28 -6.60
CA GLY A 273 -34.14 -27.39 -7.72
C GLY A 273 -33.36 -26.07 -7.60
N LEU A 274 -33.85 -25.03 -8.28
CA LEU A 274 -33.27 -23.69 -8.14
C LEU A 274 -33.75 -23.08 -6.82
N LYS A 275 -32.85 -22.37 -6.14
CA LYS A 275 -33.12 -21.75 -4.83
C LYS A 275 -32.68 -20.29 -4.82
N ILE A 276 -33.55 -19.42 -4.35
CA ILE A 276 -33.21 -18.04 -3.98
C ILE A 276 -33.29 -17.98 -2.46
N ARG A 277 -32.25 -17.45 -1.80
CA ARG A 277 -32.23 -17.24 -0.33
C ARG A 277 -32.03 -15.76 -0.06
N ILE A 278 -32.89 -15.18 0.76
CA ILE A 278 -32.86 -13.77 1.14
C ILE A 278 -32.98 -13.62 2.64
N SER A 279 -31.94 -13.08 3.27
CA SER A 279 -31.86 -12.85 4.73
C SER A 279 -32.35 -11.46 5.15
N ASN A 280 -32.62 -10.57 4.20
CA ASN A 280 -32.92 -9.16 4.45
C ASN A 280 -34.36 -8.74 4.05
N ILE A 281 -35.28 -9.70 3.94
CA ILE A 281 -36.69 -9.32 3.82
C ILE A 281 -37.13 -8.80 5.17
N GLU A 282 -37.40 -7.49 5.24
CA GLU A 282 -37.80 -6.84 6.47
C GLU A 282 -39.30 -6.94 6.68
N PHE A 283 -39.67 -7.40 7.89
CA PHE A 283 -41.05 -7.38 8.41
C PHE A 283 -41.15 -6.38 9.54
N ALA A 284 -42.37 -5.87 9.82
CA ALA A 284 -42.60 -5.09 11.00
C ALA A 284 -42.32 -5.94 12.27
N PHE A 285 -41.98 -5.27 13.38
CA PHE A 285 -41.63 -5.97 14.62
C PHE A 285 -42.76 -6.91 15.04
N ASP A 286 -42.41 -8.14 15.36
CA ASP A 286 -43.32 -9.21 15.79
C ASP A 286 -44.54 -9.40 14.84
N SER A 287 -44.30 -9.30 13.53
CA SER A 287 -45.33 -9.26 12.50
C SER A 287 -44.90 -9.97 11.23
N ALA A 288 -45.89 -10.27 10.39
CA ALA A 288 -45.70 -10.72 9.02
C ALA A 288 -45.94 -9.60 7.98
N GLU A 289 -46.16 -8.36 8.42
CA GLU A 289 -46.33 -7.22 7.55
C GLU A 289 -44.98 -6.81 6.91
N LEU A 290 -44.96 -6.78 5.58
CA LEU A 290 -43.76 -6.37 4.82
C LEU A 290 -43.52 -4.87 4.95
N THR A 291 -42.30 -4.49 5.35
CA THR A 291 -41.92 -3.08 5.36
C THR A 291 -41.73 -2.53 3.95
N PRO A 292 -41.75 -1.20 3.77
CA PRO A 292 -41.40 -0.59 2.45
C PRO A 292 -40.02 -1.00 1.92
N ASN A 293 -39.06 -1.30 2.81
CA ASN A 293 -37.69 -1.72 2.43
C ASN A 293 -37.61 -3.12 1.83
N ALA A 294 -38.56 -4.01 2.15
CA ALA A 294 -38.64 -5.35 1.56
C ALA A 294 -39.05 -5.33 0.07
N ARG A 295 -39.80 -4.30 -0.37
CA ARG A 295 -40.39 -4.24 -1.71
C ARG A 295 -39.38 -4.23 -2.86
N PRO A 296 -38.26 -3.46 -2.81
CA PRO A 296 -37.27 -3.48 -3.90
C PRO A 296 -36.67 -4.86 -4.11
N VAL A 297 -36.39 -5.60 -3.05
CA VAL A 297 -35.84 -6.96 -3.13
C VAL A 297 -36.87 -7.92 -3.70
N LEU A 298 -38.10 -7.88 -3.23
CA LEU A 298 -39.19 -8.73 -3.72
C LEU A 298 -39.53 -8.42 -5.18
N ASN A 299 -39.45 -7.17 -5.64
CA ASN A 299 -39.62 -6.85 -7.06
C ASN A 299 -38.56 -7.53 -7.93
N ARG A 300 -37.30 -7.57 -7.49
CA ARG A 300 -36.24 -8.33 -8.21
C ARG A 300 -36.54 -9.82 -8.25
N VAL A 301 -37.09 -10.39 -7.16
CA VAL A 301 -37.54 -11.78 -7.18
C VAL A 301 -38.65 -11.99 -8.23
N VAL A 302 -39.60 -11.07 -8.36
CA VAL A 302 -40.64 -11.13 -9.42
C VAL A 302 -39.97 -11.14 -10.81
N ASP A 303 -39.03 -10.22 -11.08
CA ASP A 303 -38.33 -10.15 -12.36
C ASP A 303 -37.60 -11.47 -12.71
N ILE A 304 -37.01 -12.12 -11.67
CA ILE A 304 -36.39 -13.44 -11.83
C ILE A 304 -37.45 -14.51 -12.12
N LEU A 305 -38.53 -14.56 -11.35
CA LEU A 305 -39.59 -15.55 -11.51
C LEU A 305 -40.27 -15.47 -12.88
N ASP A 306 -40.24 -14.31 -13.52
CA ASP A 306 -40.72 -14.12 -14.91
C ASP A 306 -39.79 -14.75 -15.95
N LYS A 307 -38.51 -14.95 -15.64
CA LYS A 307 -37.60 -15.76 -16.49
C LYS A 307 -37.89 -17.28 -16.36
N TYR A 308 -38.51 -17.73 -15.27
CA TYR A 308 -38.75 -19.13 -14.94
C TYR A 308 -40.26 -19.52 -14.96
N LEU A 309 -41.00 -19.17 -16.01
CA LEU A 309 -42.44 -19.35 -16.10
C LEU A 309 -42.91 -20.82 -15.93
N ASN A 310 -42.08 -21.78 -16.31
CA ASN A 310 -42.38 -23.22 -16.25
C ASN A 310 -42.00 -23.83 -14.88
N TYR A 311 -41.77 -23.03 -13.85
CA TYR A 311 -41.45 -23.52 -12.53
C TYR A 311 -42.57 -23.20 -11.56
N SER A 312 -42.86 -24.13 -10.64
CA SER A 312 -43.61 -23.88 -9.40
C SER A 312 -42.65 -23.26 -8.35
N VAL A 313 -43.17 -22.44 -7.48
CA VAL A 313 -42.37 -21.71 -6.48
C VAL A 313 -42.95 -21.99 -5.10
N LEU A 314 -42.14 -22.58 -4.22
CA LEU A 314 -42.46 -22.73 -2.80
C LEU A 314 -41.70 -21.65 -2.01
N VAL A 315 -42.43 -20.80 -1.30
CA VAL A 315 -41.88 -19.78 -0.40
C VAL A 315 -41.76 -20.39 1.00
N GLU A 316 -40.54 -20.56 1.50
CA GLU A 316 -40.25 -21.08 2.84
C GLU A 316 -39.80 -19.94 3.76
N GLY A 317 -40.50 -19.72 4.88
CA GLY A 317 -40.14 -18.78 5.94
C GLY A 317 -39.36 -19.47 7.04
N HIS A 318 -38.32 -18.82 7.57
CA HIS A 318 -37.47 -19.35 8.65
C HIS A 318 -37.32 -18.30 9.77
N THR A 319 -37.12 -18.77 10.99
CA THR A 319 -36.74 -17.95 12.16
C THR A 319 -35.36 -18.36 12.68
N ASP A 320 -34.84 -17.60 13.63
CA ASP A 320 -33.81 -18.08 14.55
C ASP A 320 -34.46 -18.89 15.67
N ASP A 321 -33.66 -19.32 16.66
CA ASP A 321 -34.06 -20.10 17.81
C ASP A 321 -34.58 -19.24 19.01
N THR A 322 -34.88 -17.97 18.77
CA THR A 322 -35.38 -17.08 19.80
C THR A 322 -36.89 -17.25 19.92
N GLY A 323 -37.37 -17.66 21.10
CA GLY A 323 -38.80 -17.82 21.40
C GLY A 323 -39.28 -19.28 21.45
N ASP A 324 -40.59 -19.46 21.34
CA ASP A 324 -41.23 -20.77 21.38
C ASP A 324 -41.30 -21.37 19.97
N GLU A 325 -41.00 -22.67 19.84
CA GLU A 325 -40.95 -23.38 18.55
C GLU A 325 -42.31 -23.30 17.80
N GLU A 326 -43.44 -23.49 18.51
CA GLU A 326 -44.74 -23.46 17.87
C GLU A 326 -45.10 -22.05 17.38
N TYR A 327 -44.69 -21.04 18.16
CA TYR A 327 -44.79 -19.63 17.75
C TYR A 327 -43.94 -19.35 16.53
N ASN A 328 -42.68 -19.81 16.50
CA ASN A 328 -41.74 -19.63 15.36
C ASN A 328 -42.27 -20.29 14.09
N ILE A 329 -42.88 -21.46 14.17
CA ILE A 329 -43.55 -22.12 13.03
C ILE A 329 -44.65 -21.21 12.46
N ARG A 330 -45.58 -20.74 13.32
CA ARG A 330 -46.68 -19.85 12.88
C ARG A 330 -46.19 -18.55 12.29
N LEU A 331 -45.24 -17.87 12.98
CA LEU A 331 -44.70 -16.60 12.51
C LEU A 331 -44.02 -16.75 11.15
N SER A 332 -43.25 -17.82 10.95
CA SER A 332 -42.58 -18.09 9.68
C SER A 332 -43.55 -18.43 8.56
N GLU A 333 -44.65 -19.13 8.87
CA GLU A 333 -45.72 -19.41 7.91
C GLU A 333 -46.45 -18.14 7.46
N ASP A 334 -46.84 -17.29 8.42
CA ASP A 334 -47.48 -16.00 8.13
C ASP A 334 -46.58 -15.08 7.28
N ARG A 335 -45.28 -15.06 7.56
CA ARG A 335 -44.29 -14.31 6.78
C ARG A 335 -44.18 -14.87 5.37
N ALA A 336 -44.05 -16.18 5.20
CA ALA A 336 -44.01 -16.81 3.88
C ALA A 336 -45.29 -16.56 3.07
N LYS A 337 -46.45 -16.55 3.74
CA LYS A 337 -47.74 -16.22 3.14
C LYS A 337 -47.76 -14.76 2.64
N SER A 338 -47.36 -13.81 3.47
CA SER A 338 -47.29 -12.38 3.09
C SER A 338 -46.38 -12.14 1.89
N VAL A 339 -45.23 -12.82 1.82
CA VAL A 339 -44.33 -12.76 0.66
C VAL A 339 -45.02 -13.37 -0.57
N MET A 340 -45.64 -14.53 -0.45
CA MET A 340 -46.37 -15.20 -1.55
C MET A 340 -47.49 -14.30 -2.09
N GLU A 341 -48.28 -13.67 -1.19
CA GLU A 341 -49.35 -12.74 -1.58
C GLU A 341 -48.78 -11.52 -2.33
N TYR A 342 -47.65 -10.96 -1.86
CA TYR A 342 -46.98 -9.88 -2.53
C TYR A 342 -46.55 -10.25 -3.98
N LEU A 343 -45.96 -11.44 -4.16
CA LEU A 343 -45.60 -11.94 -5.49
C LEU A 343 -46.81 -12.08 -6.40
N ALA A 344 -47.90 -12.62 -5.89
CA ALA A 344 -49.17 -12.75 -6.64
C ALA A 344 -49.78 -11.39 -7.03
N ASP A 345 -49.74 -10.41 -6.12
CA ASP A 345 -50.20 -9.04 -6.39
C ASP A 345 -49.31 -8.32 -7.46
N LYS A 346 -48.08 -8.75 -7.58
CA LYS A 346 -47.12 -8.26 -8.64
C LYS A 346 -47.25 -9.00 -9.96
N GLY A 347 -48.15 -9.96 -10.08
CA GLY A 347 -48.46 -10.61 -11.35
C GLY A 347 -47.95 -12.04 -11.50
N VAL A 348 -47.22 -12.59 -10.49
CA VAL A 348 -46.84 -14.01 -10.54
C VAL A 348 -48.08 -14.89 -10.40
N ASP A 349 -48.30 -15.81 -11.35
CA ASP A 349 -49.49 -16.70 -11.36
C ASP A 349 -49.60 -17.44 -10.01
N ARG A 350 -50.73 -17.20 -9.31
CA ARG A 350 -51.01 -17.79 -7.96
C ARG A 350 -51.00 -19.32 -7.99
N LYS A 351 -51.30 -19.94 -9.12
CA LYS A 351 -51.26 -21.41 -9.31
C LYS A 351 -49.85 -21.98 -9.26
N ARG A 352 -48.85 -21.14 -9.45
CA ARG A 352 -47.43 -21.51 -9.32
C ARG A 352 -46.92 -21.40 -7.91
N LEU A 353 -47.60 -20.67 -7.04
CA LEU A 353 -47.13 -20.28 -5.72
C LEU A 353 -47.66 -21.19 -4.62
N ALA A 354 -46.81 -21.56 -3.71
CA ALA A 354 -47.13 -22.21 -2.44
C ALA A 354 -46.27 -21.56 -1.35
N PHE A 355 -46.68 -21.70 -0.08
CA PHE A 355 -45.93 -21.20 1.06
C PHE A 355 -45.85 -22.24 2.17
N ARG A 356 -44.85 -22.11 3.04
CA ARG A 356 -44.60 -22.97 4.19
C ARG A 356 -43.81 -22.28 5.28
N GLY A 357 -44.18 -22.44 6.55
CA GLY A 357 -43.37 -22.08 7.69
C GLY A 357 -42.43 -23.21 8.09
N MET A 358 -41.17 -22.92 8.28
CA MET A 358 -40.16 -23.86 8.77
C MET A 358 -39.74 -23.57 10.21
N GLY A 359 -40.12 -22.42 10.77
CA GLY A 359 -39.66 -21.99 12.07
C GLY A 359 -38.15 -22.03 12.20
N GLU A 360 -37.66 -22.51 13.33
CA GLU A 360 -36.25 -22.72 13.64
C GLU A 360 -35.73 -24.11 13.28
N THR A 361 -36.58 -25.01 12.72
CA THR A 361 -36.26 -26.44 12.51
C THR A 361 -35.21 -26.69 11.44
N ALA A 362 -34.92 -25.71 10.58
CA ALA A 362 -33.96 -25.82 9.51
C ALA A 362 -33.01 -24.60 9.51
N PRO A 363 -32.12 -24.45 10.50
CA PRO A 363 -31.21 -23.34 10.58
C PRO A 363 -30.18 -23.41 9.42
N PHE A 364 -29.87 -22.24 8.81
CA PHE A 364 -28.84 -22.15 7.81
C PHE A 364 -27.44 -22.19 8.44
N LEU A 365 -27.29 -21.56 9.61
CA LEU A 365 -26.09 -21.54 10.43
C LEU A 365 -26.43 -21.88 11.87
N PRO A 366 -25.49 -22.40 12.68
CA PRO A 366 -25.71 -22.57 14.12
C PRO A 366 -26.08 -21.23 14.76
N ASN A 367 -27.08 -21.21 15.63
CA ASN A 367 -27.58 -20.01 16.32
C ASN A 367 -26.62 -19.49 17.43
N THR A 368 -25.31 -19.49 17.18
CA THR A 368 -24.27 -19.18 18.18
C THR A 368 -23.85 -17.71 18.20
N SER A 369 -24.33 -16.90 17.27
CA SER A 369 -24.04 -15.47 17.20
C SER A 369 -25.25 -14.69 16.69
N VAL A 370 -25.29 -13.39 17.00
CA VAL A 370 -26.34 -12.47 16.50
C VAL A 370 -26.36 -12.43 14.97
N ASP A 371 -25.20 -12.51 14.33
CA ASP A 371 -25.13 -12.53 12.86
C ASP A 371 -25.68 -13.83 12.28
N ASN A 372 -25.35 -14.97 12.87
CA ASN A 372 -25.92 -16.26 12.46
C ASN A 372 -27.45 -16.28 12.63
N GLN A 373 -27.97 -15.77 13.76
CA GLN A 373 -29.41 -15.62 13.98
C GLN A 373 -30.03 -14.71 12.92
N ARG A 374 -29.44 -13.56 12.62
CA ARG A 374 -29.88 -12.67 11.53
C ARG A 374 -29.99 -13.42 10.20
N ARG A 375 -29.00 -14.24 9.86
CA ARG A 375 -28.97 -15.04 8.61
C ARG A 375 -29.95 -16.21 8.64
N ASN A 376 -30.32 -16.72 9.82
CA ASN A 376 -31.37 -17.72 10.00
C ASN A 376 -32.74 -17.14 9.78
N ARG A 377 -33.03 -15.88 10.17
CA ARG A 377 -34.27 -15.15 9.83
C ARG A 377 -34.27 -14.80 8.35
N ARG A 378 -34.80 -15.71 7.53
CA ARG A 378 -34.75 -15.61 6.07
C ARG A 378 -36.00 -16.12 5.39
N VAL A 379 -36.12 -15.80 4.12
CA VAL A 379 -37.10 -16.42 3.21
C VAL A 379 -36.33 -17.12 2.09
N GLU A 380 -36.71 -18.33 1.79
CA GLU A 380 -36.20 -19.12 0.68
C GLU A 380 -37.29 -19.35 -0.37
N PHE A 381 -36.92 -19.21 -1.65
CA PHE A 381 -37.80 -19.53 -2.75
C PHE A 381 -37.23 -20.77 -3.44
N ILE A 382 -37.99 -21.87 -3.46
CA ILE A 382 -37.63 -23.14 -4.08
C ILE A 382 -38.38 -23.26 -5.38
N LEU A 383 -37.66 -23.21 -6.50
CA LEU A 383 -38.24 -23.31 -7.83
C LEU A 383 -38.07 -24.76 -8.32
N LYS A 384 -39.18 -25.42 -8.63
CA LYS A 384 -39.18 -26.75 -9.24
C LYS A 384 -39.79 -26.68 -10.62
N LYS A 385 -39.09 -27.25 -11.61
CA LYS A 385 -39.62 -27.34 -12.97
C LYS A 385 -40.90 -28.17 -12.95
N LYS A 386 -41.96 -27.68 -13.61
CA LYS A 386 -43.19 -28.45 -13.78
C LYS A 386 -42.91 -29.59 -14.73
N ASP A 387 -43.33 -30.79 -14.35
CA ASP A 387 -43.31 -31.92 -15.29
C ASP A 387 -44.24 -31.62 -16.47
N SER A 388 -43.79 -31.94 -17.68
CA SER A 388 -44.53 -31.67 -18.92
C SER A 388 -45.80 -32.50 -19.12
N HIS A 389 -46.38 -33.02 -18.01
CA HIS A 389 -47.49 -33.95 -18.04
C HIS A 389 -48.68 -33.55 -17.13
N ASP A 390 -48.73 -32.31 -16.63
CA ASP A 390 -49.93 -31.77 -15.93
C ASP A 390 -50.61 -30.64 -16.70
#